data_ef1f4692df0e92d69b17e0cbd302e6a1
#
_entry.id   ef1f4692df0e92d69b17e0cbd302e6a1
#
_cell.length_a   1.000
_cell.length_b   1.000
_cell.length_c   1.000
_cell.angle_alpha   90.00
_cell.angle_beta   90.00
_cell.angle_gamma   90.00
#
_symmetry.space_group_name_H-M   'P 1'
#
loop_
_entity.id
_entity.type
_entity.pdbx_description
1 polymer ?
#
loop_
_entity_poly.entity_id
_entity_poly.type
_entity_poly.pdbx_seq_one_letter_code
_entity_poly.pdbx_strand_id
1 'polypeptide(L)'
;VAVRNIFPAPGLDPDHPREPPMQIQPMISTHPDVRGSVNDSLIRAIEAGYGCAAVCRICADACLAEEMVRDLTQCIRLDLDCADVCLATAGLAVRRAGSNEALIKRMLETCAEACADCAIEGEKHAEMHEHCRICAEECRRCEDACREAAASIRPSRH
;
A
#
# COMPACT_ATOMS: atom_id res chain seq x y z
N VAL A 1 20.60 22.35 -14.65
CA VAL A 1 21.60 21.86 -13.70
C VAL A 1 21.36 20.35 -13.58
N ALA A 2 22.26 19.54 -14.19
CA ALA A 2 22.15 18.10 -14.12
C ALA A 2 22.29 17.64 -12.66
N VAL A 3 21.22 17.13 -12.09
CA VAL A 3 21.25 16.46 -10.78
C VAL A 3 22.05 15.17 -10.98
N ARG A 4 23.24 15.10 -10.41
CA ARG A 4 24.03 13.88 -10.39
C ARG A 4 23.23 12.82 -9.64
N ASN A 5 23.00 11.69 -10.30
CA ASN A 5 22.40 10.50 -9.68
C ASN A 5 23.28 10.10 -8.48
N ILE A 6 22.84 10.39 -7.28
CA ILE A 6 23.59 10.15 -6.01
C ILE A 6 23.54 8.67 -5.64
N PHE A 7 22.64 7.91 -6.28
CA PHE A 7 22.51 6.48 -6.06
C PHE A 7 22.73 5.75 -7.37
N PRO A 8 23.88 5.04 -7.55
CA PRO A 8 24.01 4.08 -8.64
C PRO A 8 22.88 3.04 -8.46
N ALA A 9 22.19 2.71 -9.56
CA ALA A 9 21.22 1.61 -9.52
C ALA A 9 21.97 0.35 -9.01
N PRO A 10 21.55 -0.25 -7.90
CA PRO A 10 22.14 -1.49 -7.44
C PRO A 10 21.88 -2.54 -8.51
N GLY A 11 22.93 -3.11 -9.08
CA GLY A 11 22.83 -4.37 -9.77
C GLY A 11 22.19 -5.36 -8.78
N LEU A 12 21.06 -5.96 -9.15
CA LEU A 12 20.42 -6.98 -8.35
C LEU A 12 21.42 -8.14 -8.22
N ASP A 13 22.14 -8.18 -7.10
CA ASP A 13 22.96 -9.31 -6.72
C ASP A 13 22.02 -10.47 -6.39
N PRO A 14 22.00 -11.57 -7.17
CA PRO A 14 21.13 -12.70 -6.91
C PRO A 14 21.43 -13.40 -5.58
N ASP A 15 22.61 -13.16 -5.00
CA ASP A 15 23.05 -13.72 -3.71
C ASP A 15 22.86 -12.75 -2.52
N HIS A 16 22.32 -11.55 -2.78
CA HIS A 16 22.02 -10.63 -1.68
C HIS A 16 20.87 -11.21 -0.83
N PRO A 17 21.08 -11.45 0.48
CA PRO A 17 20.00 -11.96 1.32
C PRO A 17 18.84 -10.98 1.26
N ARG A 18 17.67 -11.48 0.81
CA ARG A 18 16.45 -10.66 0.81
C ARG A 18 16.25 -10.13 2.22
N GLU A 19 16.06 -8.84 2.34
CA GLU A 19 15.72 -8.25 3.63
C GLU A 19 14.55 -9.02 4.26
N PRO A 20 14.59 -9.27 5.57
CA PRO A 20 13.51 -9.99 6.22
C PRO A 20 12.19 -9.25 5.97
N PRO A 21 11.09 -9.96 5.73
CA PRO A 21 9.78 -9.37 5.55
C PRO A 21 9.44 -8.48 6.75
N MET A 22 8.59 -7.48 6.55
CA MET A 22 8.13 -6.63 7.65
C MET A 22 7.70 -7.50 8.83
N GLN A 23 8.16 -7.16 10.05
CA GLN A 23 7.91 -7.96 11.25
C GLN A 23 6.48 -7.78 11.80
N ILE A 24 5.48 -7.56 10.92
CA ILE A 24 4.09 -7.28 11.30
C ILE A 24 3.43 -8.52 11.86
N GLN A 25 3.44 -9.62 11.11
CA GLN A 25 2.82 -10.87 11.55
C GLN A 25 3.45 -11.42 12.84
N PRO A 26 4.80 -11.54 12.96
CA PRO A 26 5.42 -11.95 14.21
C PRO A 26 5.04 -11.06 15.40
N MET A 27 5.03 -9.74 15.18
CA MET A 27 4.70 -8.77 16.25
C MET A 27 3.25 -8.88 16.70
N ILE A 28 2.30 -8.97 15.76
CA ILE A 28 0.87 -9.15 16.08
C ILE A 28 0.65 -10.49 16.80
N SER A 29 1.34 -11.56 16.41
CA SER A 29 1.22 -12.88 17.04
C SER A 29 1.60 -12.88 18.54
N THR A 30 2.47 -11.98 18.96
CA THR A 30 2.87 -11.83 20.37
C THR A 30 1.88 -11.01 21.18
N HIS A 31 0.86 -10.40 20.54
CA HIS A 31 -0.09 -9.56 21.25
C HIS A 31 -0.95 -10.37 22.24
N PRO A 32 -1.12 -9.95 23.51
CA PRO A 32 -1.84 -10.71 24.53
C PRO A 32 -3.27 -11.12 24.13
N ASP A 33 -3.99 -10.26 23.41
CA ASP A 33 -5.38 -10.52 22.98
C ASP A 33 -5.46 -11.41 21.74
N VAL A 34 -4.38 -11.53 20.95
CA VAL A 34 -4.34 -12.38 19.74
C VAL A 34 -4.04 -13.83 20.08
N ARG A 35 -3.17 -14.07 21.06
CA ARG A 35 -2.78 -15.40 21.56
C ARG A 35 -2.36 -16.38 20.44
N GLY A 36 -1.64 -15.87 19.45
CA GLY A 36 -1.12 -16.64 18.32
C GLY A 36 -2.11 -16.91 17.18
N SER A 37 -3.39 -16.57 17.34
CA SER A 37 -4.38 -16.69 16.26
C SER A 37 -4.45 -15.39 15.46
N VAL A 38 -3.86 -15.37 14.29
CA VAL A 38 -3.85 -14.22 13.38
C VAL A 38 -4.77 -14.44 12.19
N ASN A 39 -5.34 -13.35 11.67
CA ASN A 39 -6.05 -13.35 10.41
C ASN A 39 -5.06 -13.03 9.29
N ASP A 40 -4.66 -14.05 8.54
CA ASP A 40 -3.63 -13.92 7.50
C ASP A 40 -4.03 -12.95 6.39
N SER A 41 -5.31 -12.88 6.02
CA SER A 41 -5.79 -11.91 5.03
C SER A 41 -5.63 -10.47 5.53
N LEU A 42 -5.90 -10.24 6.84
CA LEU A 42 -5.70 -8.93 7.44
C LEU A 42 -4.22 -8.56 7.52
N ILE A 43 -3.34 -9.51 7.84
CA ILE A 43 -1.88 -9.27 7.83
C ILE A 43 -1.41 -8.85 6.43
N ARG A 44 -1.81 -9.60 5.37
CA ARG A 44 -1.47 -9.25 3.99
C ARG A 44 -1.96 -7.85 3.62
N ALA A 45 -3.18 -7.47 4.01
CA ALA A 45 -3.70 -6.13 3.75
C ALA A 45 -2.93 -5.03 4.49
N ILE A 46 -2.48 -5.27 5.72
CA ILE A 46 -1.64 -4.32 6.46
C ILE A 46 -0.30 -4.12 5.75
N GLU A 47 0.37 -5.21 5.38
CA GLU A 47 1.66 -5.15 4.69
C GLU A 47 1.54 -4.48 3.31
N ALA A 48 0.50 -4.85 2.54
CA ALA A 48 0.20 -4.22 1.26
C ALA A 48 -0.09 -2.73 1.41
N GLY A 49 -0.84 -2.32 2.44
CA GLY A 49 -1.16 -0.92 2.70
C GLY A 49 0.08 -0.07 2.99
N TYR A 50 1.00 -0.55 3.81
CA TYR A 50 2.26 0.18 4.05
C TYR A 50 3.14 0.23 2.80
N GLY A 51 3.24 -0.87 2.05
CA GLY A 51 4.00 -0.91 0.79
C GLY A 51 3.42 0.02 -0.27
N CYS A 52 2.11 -0.04 -0.50
CA CYS A 52 1.40 0.80 -1.45
C CYS A 52 1.54 2.29 -1.12
N ALA A 53 1.40 2.67 0.15
CA ALA A 53 1.57 4.05 0.58
C ALA A 53 2.97 4.60 0.27
N ALA A 54 4.01 3.79 0.45
CA ALA A 54 5.37 4.19 0.10
C ALA A 54 5.54 4.35 -1.41
N VAL A 55 5.06 3.38 -2.20
CA VAL A 55 5.17 3.39 -3.67
C VAL A 55 4.39 4.55 -4.28
N CYS A 56 3.17 4.82 -3.83
CA CYS A 56 2.37 5.95 -4.30
C CYS A 56 3.06 7.30 -4.03
N ARG A 57 3.67 7.50 -2.86
CA ARG A 57 4.42 8.73 -2.57
C ARG A 57 5.64 8.90 -3.45
N ILE A 58 6.37 7.81 -3.73
CA ILE A 58 7.51 7.83 -4.64
C ILE A 58 7.04 8.14 -6.07
N CYS A 59 5.92 7.55 -6.52
CA CYS A 59 5.34 7.83 -7.83
C CYS A 59 4.94 9.30 -7.96
N ALA A 60 4.24 9.85 -6.97
CA ALA A 60 3.85 11.26 -6.96
C ALA A 60 5.07 12.20 -7.05
N ASP A 61 6.14 11.91 -6.31
CA ASP A 61 7.40 12.68 -6.37
C ASP A 61 8.08 12.54 -7.74
N ALA A 62 8.11 11.34 -8.32
CA ALA A 62 8.65 11.11 -9.66
C ALA A 62 7.84 11.86 -10.73
N CYS A 63 6.50 11.84 -10.66
CA CYS A 63 5.63 12.60 -11.55
C CYS A 63 5.91 14.11 -11.50
N LEU A 64 6.25 14.65 -10.32
CA LEU A 64 6.62 16.07 -10.16
C LEU A 64 7.94 16.43 -10.85
N ALA A 65 8.81 15.45 -11.10
CA ALA A 65 10.09 15.64 -11.77
C ALA A 65 10.00 15.50 -13.32
N GLU A 66 8.86 15.08 -13.85
CA GLU A 66 8.65 14.92 -15.30
C GLU A 66 8.44 16.27 -15.99
N GLU A 67 8.91 16.38 -17.25
CA GLU A 67 8.76 17.61 -18.04
C GLU A 67 7.27 17.96 -18.28
N MET A 68 6.41 16.94 -18.46
CA MET A 68 4.98 17.08 -18.70
C MET A 68 4.15 16.95 -17.42
N VAL A 69 4.64 17.45 -16.30
CA VAL A 69 4.00 17.34 -14.98
C VAL A 69 2.53 17.77 -14.96
N ARG A 70 2.12 18.70 -15.83
CA ARG A 70 0.72 19.14 -15.91
C ARG A 70 -0.24 18.02 -16.33
N ASP A 71 0.23 17.12 -17.18
CA ASP A 71 -0.57 15.99 -17.67
C ASP A 71 -0.68 14.88 -16.61
N LEU A 72 0.21 14.92 -15.61
CA LEU A 72 0.26 13.98 -14.49
C LEU A 72 -0.41 14.51 -13.20
N THR A 73 -1.04 15.68 -13.25
CA THR A 73 -1.64 16.31 -12.06
C THR A 73 -2.66 15.39 -11.38
N GLN A 74 -3.49 14.69 -12.15
CA GLN A 74 -4.48 13.76 -11.60
C GLN A 74 -3.80 12.51 -11.00
N CYS A 75 -2.76 11.99 -11.63
CA CYS A 75 -1.97 10.88 -11.12
C CYS A 75 -1.35 11.23 -9.77
N ILE A 76 -0.68 12.38 -9.68
CA ILE A 76 -0.10 12.90 -8.43
C ILE A 76 -1.15 12.99 -7.33
N ARG A 77 -2.34 13.54 -7.66
CA ARG A 77 -3.42 13.69 -6.68
C ARG A 77 -3.88 12.35 -6.13
N LEU A 78 -4.17 11.39 -7.01
CA LEU A 78 -4.66 10.07 -6.60
C LEU A 78 -3.60 9.25 -5.88
N ASP A 79 -2.33 9.39 -6.25
CA ASP A 79 -1.21 8.77 -5.55
C ASP A 79 -1.16 9.23 -4.08
N LEU A 80 -1.26 10.54 -3.83
CA LEU A 80 -1.22 11.08 -2.47
C LEU A 80 -2.46 10.69 -1.66
N ASP A 81 -3.65 10.76 -2.25
CA ASP A 81 -4.90 10.36 -1.60
C ASP A 81 -4.88 8.86 -1.26
N CYS A 82 -4.42 8.01 -2.19
CA CYS A 82 -4.26 6.57 -1.98
C CYS A 82 -3.26 6.28 -0.85
N ALA A 83 -2.11 6.96 -0.85
CA ALA A 83 -1.10 6.79 0.20
C ALA A 83 -1.65 7.09 1.59
N ASP A 84 -2.41 8.16 1.74
CA ASP A 84 -2.97 8.57 3.02
C ASP A 84 -4.06 7.60 3.51
N VAL A 85 -4.93 7.12 2.62
CA VAL A 85 -5.94 6.11 2.94
C VAL A 85 -5.29 4.78 3.32
N CYS A 86 -4.27 4.33 2.58
CA CYS A 86 -3.52 3.11 2.87
C CYS A 86 -2.86 3.17 4.25
N LEU A 87 -2.19 4.27 4.59
CA LEU A 87 -1.56 4.44 5.90
C LEU A 87 -2.57 4.45 7.04
N ALA A 88 -3.68 5.18 6.87
CA ALA A 88 -4.73 5.24 7.87
C ALA A 88 -5.34 3.84 8.12
N THR A 89 -5.62 3.11 7.04
CA THR A 89 -6.20 1.76 7.10
C THR A 89 -5.25 0.78 7.79
N ALA A 90 -3.98 0.72 7.35
CA ALA A 90 -2.98 -0.15 7.96
C ALA A 90 -2.76 0.20 9.44
N GLY A 91 -2.65 1.50 9.77
CA GLY A 91 -2.47 1.97 11.13
C GLY A 91 -3.64 1.65 12.08
N LEU A 92 -4.87 1.56 11.56
CA LEU A 92 -6.02 1.08 12.33
C LEU A 92 -6.01 -0.45 12.47
N ALA A 93 -5.67 -1.14 11.39
CA ALA A 93 -5.71 -2.60 11.32
C ALA A 93 -4.66 -3.32 12.19
N VAL A 94 -3.54 -2.67 12.53
CA VAL A 94 -2.52 -3.27 13.42
C VAL A 94 -2.94 -3.32 14.89
N ARG A 95 -3.95 -2.56 15.30
CA ARG A 95 -4.37 -2.48 16.71
C ARG A 95 -5.27 -3.65 17.06
N ARG A 96 -4.90 -4.41 18.09
CA ARG A 96 -5.61 -5.63 18.49
C ARG A 96 -6.29 -5.53 19.86
N ALA A 97 -5.92 -4.55 20.68
CA ALA A 97 -6.60 -4.33 21.95
C ALA A 97 -8.01 -3.78 21.74
N GLY A 98 -9.01 -4.42 22.35
CA GLY A 98 -10.41 -4.07 22.15
C GLY A 98 -10.96 -4.52 20.79
N SER A 99 -12.14 -3.99 20.44
CA SER A 99 -12.89 -4.39 19.25
C SER A 99 -13.25 -3.18 18.40
N ASN A 100 -12.95 -3.26 17.09
CA ASN A 100 -13.20 -2.20 16.12
C ASN A 100 -13.43 -2.75 14.70
N GLU A 101 -13.93 -3.99 14.58
CA GLU A 101 -14.02 -4.71 13.30
C GLU A 101 -14.87 -3.96 12.27
N ALA A 102 -15.97 -3.34 12.70
CA ALA A 102 -16.85 -2.62 11.78
C ALA A 102 -16.17 -1.40 11.13
N LEU A 103 -15.32 -0.68 11.88
CA LEU A 103 -14.54 0.42 11.32
C LEU A 103 -13.41 -0.11 10.41
N ILE A 104 -12.68 -1.13 10.88
CA ILE A 104 -11.60 -1.73 10.08
C ILE A 104 -12.14 -2.23 8.74
N LYS A 105 -13.28 -2.91 8.73
CA LYS A 105 -13.92 -3.38 7.51
C LYS A 105 -14.21 -2.24 6.54
N ARG A 106 -14.85 -1.16 6.99
CA ARG A 106 -15.14 0.01 6.14
C ARG A 106 -13.86 0.68 5.62
N MET A 107 -12.82 0.76 6.44
CA MET A 107 -11.55 1.32 6.02
C MET A 107 -10.86 0.47 4.95
N LEU A 108 -10.93 -0.86 5.06
CA LEU A 108 -10.42 -1.78 4.03
C LEU A 108 -11.20 -1.63 2.71
N GLU A 109 -12.52 -1.50 2.77
CA GLU A 109 -13.37 -1.27 1.60
C GLU A 109 -13.00 0.07 0.93
N THR A 110 -12.87 1.15 1.69
CA THR A 110 -12.43 2.47 1.20
C THR A 110 -11.00 2.43 0.63
N CYS A 111 -10.10 1.69 1.29
CA CYS A 111 -8.73 1.51 0.81
C CYS A 111 -8.70 0.79 -0.54
N ALA A 112 -9.49 -0.25 -0.71
CA ALA A 112 -9.61 -0.96 -1.98
C ALA A 112 -10.11 -0.04 -3.10
N GLU A 113 -11.09 0.82 -2.83
CA GLU A 113 -11.59 1.81 -3.81
C GLU A 113 -10.50 2.83 -4.16
N ALA A 114 -9.82 3.41 -3.17
CA ALA A 114 -8.73 4.37 -3.42
C ALA A 114 -7.59 3.75 -4.25
N CYS A 115 -7.22 2.50 -3.94
CA CYS A 115 -6.21 1.77 -4.70
C CYS A 115 -6.67 1.49 -6.15
N ALA A 116 -7.94 1.12 -6.35
CA ALA A 116 -8.50 0.90 -7.69
C ALA A 116 -8.45 2.17 -8.54
N ASP A 117 -8.86 3.31 -7.99
CA ASP A 117 -8.86 4.60 -8.69
C ASP A 117 -7.44 5.05 -9.05
N CYS A 118 -6.49 4.92 -8.11
CA CYS A 118 -5.09 5.22 -8.33
C CYS A 118 -4.48 4.32 -9.42
N ALA A 119 -4.78 3.02 -9.39
CA ALA A 119 -4.31 2.08 -10.41
C ALA A 119 -4.84 2.43 -11.80
N ILE A 120 -6.14 2.71 -11.93
CA ILE A 120 -6.77 3.11 -13.21
C ILE A 120 -6.11 4.36 -13.80
N GLU A 121 -5.78 5.33 -12.97
CA GLU A 121 -5.10 6.53 -13.43
C GLU A 121 -3.64 6.24 -13.83
N GLY A 122 -2.90 5.52 -12.98
CA GLY A 122 -1.50 5.14 -13.27
C GLY A 122 -1.35 4.31 -14.54
N GLU A 123 -2.30 3.40 -14.82
CA GLU A 123 -2.34 2.59 -16.04
C GLU A 123 -2.38 3.44 -17.32
N LYS A 124 -2.99 4.64 -17.31
CA LYS A 124 -3.01 5.55 -18.47
C LYS A 124 -1.64 6.09 -18.84
N HIS A 125 -0.74 6.15 -17.89
CA HIS A 125 0.60 6.70 -18.04
C HIS A 125 1.70 5.62 -18.08
N ALA A 126 1.33 4.34 -17.89
CA ALA A 126 2.23 3.21 -17.74
C ALA A 126 3.19 2.96 -18.92
N GLU A 127 2.75 3.27 -20.14
CA GLU A 127 3.58 3.10 -21.35
C GLU A 127 4.69 4.16 -21.45
N MET A 128 4.49 5.34 -20.87
CA MET A 128 5.45 6.45 -20.93
C MET A 128 6.30 6.56 -19.66
N HIS A 129 5.75 6.15 -18.50
CA HIS A 129 6.36 6.35 -17.20
C HIS A 129 6.39 5.04 -16.40
N GLU A 130 7.57 4.46 -16.28
CA GLU A 130 7.78 3.18 -15.57
C GLU A 130 7.36 3.24 -14.10
N HIS A 131 7.57 4.39 -13.42
CA HIS A 131 7.11 4.57 -12.05
C HIS A 131 5.57 4.51 -11.92
N CYS A 132 4.83 5.02 -12.92
CA CYS A 132 3.36 4.90 -12.94
C CYS A 132 2.92 3.44 -13.14
N ARG A 133 3.62 2.67 -13.99
CA ARG A 133 3.34 1.24 -14.18
C ARG A 133 3.56 0.46 -12.87
N ILE A 134 4.68 0.67 -12.20
CA ILE A 134 5.01 0.01 -10.92
C ILE A 134 3.98 0.41 -9.85
N CYS A 135 3.60 1.68 -9.78
CA CYS A 135 2.60 2.17 -8.83
C CYS A 135 1.23 1.52 -9.07
N ALA A 136 0.78 1.46 -10.31
CA ALA A 136 -0.49 0.82 -10.66
C ALA A 136 -0.52 -0.66 -10.26
N GLU A 137 0.54 -1.40 -10.53
CA GLU A 137 0.65 -2.81 -10.12
C GLU A 137 0.61 -2.99 -8.60
N GLU A 138 1.28 -2.13 -7.84
CA GLU A 138 1.24 -2.15 -6.38
C GLU A 138 -0.15 -1.82 -5.84
N CYS A 139 -0.82 -0.81 -6.42
CA CYS A 139 -2.19 -0.45 -6.08
C CYS A 139 -3.15 -1.63 -6.33
N ARG A 140 -3.05 -2.35 -7.46
CA ARG A 140 -3.86 -3.56 -7.71
C ARG A 140 -3.64 -4.63 -6.66
N ARG A 141 -2.40 -4.89 -6.26
CA ARG A 141 -2.10 -5.85 -5.20
C ARG A 141 -2.71 -5.45 -3.85
N CYS A 142 -2.65 -4.17 -3.52
CA CYS A 142 -3.25 -3.63 -2.30
C CYS A 142 -4.78 -3.69 -2.33
N GLU A 143 -5.39 -3.36 -3.47
CA GLU A 143 -6.84 -3.50 -3.71
C GLU A 143 -7.32 -4.91 -3.39
N ASP A 144 -6.68 -5.92 -4.01
CA ASP A 144 -7.04 -7.34 -3.84
C ASP A 144 -6.90 -7.77 -2.38
N ALA A 145 -5.78 -7.42 -1.73
CA ALA A 145 -5.53 -7.76 -0.33
C ALA A 145 -6.57 -7.12 0.59
N CYS A 146 -6.94 -5.86 0.36
CA CYS A 146 -7.97 -5.16 1.14
C CYS A 146 -9.36 -5.77 0.95
N ARG A 147 -9.74 -6.14 -0.28
CA ARG A 147 -11.03 -6.82 -0.57
C ARG A 147 -11.11 -8.17 0.15
N GLU A 148 -10.05 -8.97 0.07
CA GLU A 148 -9.98 -10.27 0.75
C GLU A 148 -10.07 -10.11 2.27
N ALA A 149 -9.34 -9.17 2.84
CA ALA A 149 -9.36 -8.89 4.27
C ALA A 149 -10.75 -8.42 4.74
N ALA A 150 -11.39 -7.49 4.00
CA ALA A 150 -12.73 -7.00 4.32
C ALA A 150 -13.77 -8.13 4.32
N ALA A 151 -13.66 -9.08 3.38
CA ALA A 151 -14.54 -10.25 3.31
C ALA A 151 -14.32 -11.22 4.49
N SER A 152 -13.10 -11.28 5.03
CA SER A 152 -12.73 -12.15 6.15
C SER A 152 -13.24 -11.64 7.52
N ILE A 153 -13.50 -10.34 7.64
CA ILE A 153 -13.96 -9.72 8.88
C ILE A 153 -15.46 -9.92 9.04
N ARG A 154 -15.83 -10.64 10.11
CA ARG A 154 -17.21 -10.76 10.54
C ARG A 154 -17.47 -9.78 11.68
N PRO A 155 -18.32 -8.75 11.50
CA PRO A 155 -18.65 -7.84 12.59
C PRO A 155 -19.22 -8.62 13.75
N SER A 156 -18.66 -8.43 14.95
CA SER A 156 -19.25 -8.97 16.18
C SER A 156 -20.64 -8.35 16.35
N ARG A 157 -21.66 -9.17 16.52
CA ARG A 157 -22.98 -8.71 16.95
C ARG A 157 -22.90 -8.46 18.46
N HIS A 158 -22.84 -7.19 18.83
CA HIS A 158 -23.08 -6.76 20.20
C HIS A 158 -24.56 -6.67 20.47
#